data_dfd964536cdd83918f4f81973d26651e
#
_entry.id   dfd964536cdd83918f4f81973d26651e
#
_cell.length_a   1.000
_cell.length_b   1.000
_cell.length_c   1.000
_cell.angle_alpha   90.00
_cell.angle_beta   90.00
_cell.angle_gamma   90.00
#
_symmetry.space_group_name_H-M   'P 1'
#
loop_
_entity.id
_entity.type
_entity.pdbx_description
1 polymer ?
#
loop_
_entity_poly.entity_id
_entity_poly.type
_entity_poly.pdbx_seq_one_letter_code
_entity_poly.pdbx_strand_id
1 'polypeptide(L)'
;MAHPVCGIDIGAFSIKFVVFDVGFRQNVFRGAFEELVADGPAPLQERQLEALREGLTRVSSDAMLYVAMPGDALSIRALELPFTDPRKIDQVIGFELEGQIVHALEEVVFDHVIVRSSAEGSSVLAVAAKQTDVAAYLEALQGGGVDPRSLYAAPVAYRALPVDDPRADEESGKVPAILDIGHMRSNLFIGRDKAGIAARTILRGGHHLTAALGEGMELAPDPAEQWKRTEARLLGPGIAPQNGREARSNELLRTALAPLVREVRQTLASYRAACHREIGVLHLTGGTARLRGIAGFFQDELDLPVAFLSVPNTLQSQNRNTQAAIAPPAEEGPGGPGDDSSPADMQKTTRLSYAATEASSFALGTAIGIAAARGGREIDLRRGPFVYSVSFSALRQKAAHLALLAASVIVAGALDVSAAMSNLGDERKVLDARLKTATSEIFGQPRTDAKQVAQELRKGFKEELAPVPRATAFDLLEQISKRVPSDDDIVLDITELDIRPKKTFIKGTVDTATAVDEIAERLKDIDCYEDVTKGSVTEVSGDAKQFTLTVASKCP
;
A
#
# COMPACT_ATOMS: atom_id res chain seq x y z
N MET A 1 5.43 -3.73 -9.88
CA MET A 1 5.79 -5.05 -9.32
C MET A 1 5.09 -5.14 -7.97
N ALA A 2 4.60 -6.31 -7.58
CA ALA A 2 4.10 -6.51 -6.23
C ALA A 2 5.30 -6.67 -5.27
N HIS A 3 5.17 -6.21 -4.04
CA HIS A 3 6.21 -6.35 -3.01
C HIS A 3 5.59 -7.03 -1.78
N PRO A 4 6.34 -7.92 -1.13
CA PRO A 4 5.85 -8.62 0.03
C PRO A 4 5.83 -7.70 1.26
N VAL A 5 4.76 -7.80 2.03
CA VAL A 5 4.54 -7.11 3.31
C VAL A 5 4.25 -8.17 4.36
N CYS A 6 4.91 -8.10 5.50
CA CYS A 6 4.69 -9.01 6.62
C CYS A 6 4.22 -8.24 7.85
N GLY A 7 3.01 -8.54 8.30
CA GLY A 7 2.49 -8.12 9.61
C GLY A 7 2.88 -9.13 10.67
N ILE A 8 3.55 -8.67 11.72
CA ILE A 8 4.07 -9.51 12.80
C ILE A 8 3.37 -9.17 14.10
N ASP A 9 2.72 -10.16 14.72
CA ASP A 9 2.14 -10.09 16.07
C ASP A 9 3.08 -10.81 17.05
N ILE A 10 3.68 -10.05 17.96
CA ILE A 10 4.60 -10.57 18.97
C ILE A 10 3.84 -10.89 20.25
N GLY A 11 3.34 -12.10 20.33
CA GLY A 11 2.67 -12.64 21.50
C GLY A 11 3.63 -13.23 22.54
N ALA A 12 3.11 -13.46 23.77
CA ALA A 12 3.87 -14.11 24.83
C ALA A 12 3.91 -15.64 24.69
N PHE A 13 3.00 -16.22 23.92
CA PHE A 13 2.89 -17.66 23.68
C PHE A 13 3.42 -18.08 22.30
N SER A 14 3.12 -17.27 21.29
CA SER A 14 3.59 -17.47 19.91
C SER A 14 3.76 -16.14 19.22
N ILE A 15 4.65 -16.10 18.24
CA ILE A 15 4.80 -14.99 17.30
C ILE A 15 4.09 -15.38 16.01
N LYS A 16 3.25 -14.50 15.50
CA LYS A 16 2.44 -14.76 14.31
C LYS A 16 2.87 -13.87 13.17
N PHE A 17 3.03 -14.46 12.01
CA PHE A 17 3.45 -13.82 10.79
C PHE A 17 2.33 -13.91 9.77
N VAL A 18 1.96 -12.79 9.17
CA VAL A 18 0.94 -12.73 8.13
C VAL A 18 1.50 -12.00 6.92
N VAL A 19 1.57 -12.68 5.80
CA VAL A 19 2.25 -12.19 4.58
C VAL A 19 1.22 -11.85 3.51
N PHE A 20 1.38 -10.65 2.93
CA PHE A 20 0.63 -10.17 1.79
C PHE A 20 1.58 -9.77 0.66
N ASP A 21 1.16 -9.96 -0.59
CA ASP A 21 1.74 -9.27 -1.73
C ASP A 21 0.93 -8.00 -2.01
N VAL A 22 1.59 -6.86 -1.89
CA VAL A 22 0.99 -5.55 -2.13
C VAL A 22 1.32 -5.11 -3.55
N GLY A 23 0.30 -5.00 -4.38
CA GLY A 23 0.44 -4.58 -5.77
C GLY A 23 -0.38 -3.32 -6.07
N PHE A 24 -0.12 -2.70 -7.21
CA PHE A 24 -0.80 -1.47 -7.62
C PHE A 24 -2.34 -1.63 -7.75
N ARG A 25 -2.81 -2.82 -8.14
CA ARG A 25 -4.24 -3.07 -8.39
C ARG A 25 -4.92 -3.92 -7.34
N GLN A 26 -4.17 -4.74 -6.62
CA GLN A 26 -4.73 -5.65 -5.62
C GLN A 26 -3.67 -6.05 -4.61
N ASN A 27 -4.14 -6.32 -3.40
CA ASN A 27 -3.35 -6.90 -2.32
C ASN A 27 -3.79 -8.36 -2.16
N VAL A 28 -2.84 -9.27 -2.16
CA VAL A 28 -3.12 -10.71 -2.13
C VAL A 28 -2.56 -11.31 -0.84
N PHE A 29 -3.39 -11.97 -0.05
CA PHE A 29 -2.94 -12.77 1.07
C PHE A 29 -2.12 -13.97 0.57
N ARG A 30 -0.90 -14.14 1.09
CA ARG A 30 0.00 -15.23 0.73
C ARG A 30 -0.04 -16.38 1.72
N GLY A 31 -0.14 -16.06 2.98
CA GLY A 31 -0.18 -17.07 4.03
C GLY A 31 0.01 -16.46 5.41
N ALA A 32 -0.23 -17.28 6.42
CA ALA A 32 0.05 -16.96 7.81
C ALA A 32 0.63 -18.20 8.49
N PHE A 33 1.50 -17.98 9.45
CA PHE A 33 2.07 -19.04 10.27
C PHE A 33 2.43 -18.49 11.66
N GLU A 34 2.57 -19.39 12.63
CA GLU A 34 3.03 -19.03 13.96
C GLU A 34 4.30 -19.79 14.32
N GLU A 35 5.12 -19.16 15.15
CA GLU A 35 6.28 -19.74 15.80
C GLU A 35 6.07 -19.69 17.31
N LEU A 36 6.20 -20.83 17.97
CA LEU A 36 5.95 -20.93 19.40
C LEU A 36 7.12 -20.32 20.19
N VAL A 37 6.81 -19.56 21.21
CA VAL A 37 7.80 -19.09 22.18
C VAL A 37 8.11 -20.24 23.11
N ALA A 38 9.33 -20.75 23.07
CA ALA A 38 9.76 -21.89 23.88
C ALA A 38 9.60 -21.59 25.38
N ASP A 39 9.19 -22.59 26.15
CA ASP A 39 9.22 -22.52 27.60
C ASP A 39 10.64 -22.63 28.11
N GLY A 40 10.95 -21.99 29.25
CA GLY A 40 12.29 -22.04 29.80
C GLY A 40 12.59 -20.96 30.84
N PRO A 41 13.75 -21.03 31.47
CA PRO A 41 14.16 -20.11 32.54
C PRO A 41 14.61 -18.74 32.02
N ALA A 42 14.90 -18.61 30.71
CA ALA A 42 15.28 -17.32 30.11
C ALA A 42 14.12 -16.30 30.18
N PRO A 43 14.41 -15.00 30.27
CA PRO A 43 13.41 -13.95 30.21
C PRO A 43 12.50 -14.09 28.99
N LEU A 44 11.22 -13.77 29.14
CA LEU A 44 10.21 -13.87 28.06
C LEU A 44 10.69 -13.15 26.78
N GLN A 45 11.27 -11.97 26.93
CA GLN A 45 11.76 -11.18 25.80
C GLN A 45 12.83 -11.91 24.99
N GLU A 46 13.79 -12.56 25.64
CA GLU A 46 14.85 -13.33 24.95
C GLU A 46 14.25 -14.50 24.17
N ARG A 47 13.33 -15.25 24.78
CA ARG A 47 12.63 -16.36 24.15
C ARG A 47 11.75 -15.91 22.97
N GLN A 48 11.12 -14.73 23.09
CA GLN A 48 10.38 -14.11 21.98
C GLN A 48 11.32 -13.73 20.83
N LEU A 49 12.51 -13.18 21.11
CA LEU A 49 13.49 -12.83 20.08
C LEU A 49 14.04 -14.06 19.36
N GLU A 50 14.19 -15.18 20.05
CA GLU A 50 14.58 -16.45 19.44
C GLU A 50 13.50 -16.97 18.49
N ALA A 51 12.26 -17.05 18.93
CA ALA A 51 11.12 -17.43 18.10
C ALA A 51 10.91 -16.46 16.92
N LEU A 52 11.20 -15.16 17.12
CA LEU A 52 11.13 -14.16 16.07
C LEU A 52 12.18 -14.43 14.97
N ARG A 53 13.43 -14.72 15.36
CA ARG A 53 14.50 -15.06 14.42
C ARG A 53 14.18 -16.33 13.62
N GLU A 54 13.66 -17.35 14.29
CA GLU A 54 13.26 -18.60 13.63
C GLU A 54 12.15 -18.34 12.60
N GLY A 55 11.09 -17.66 13.02
CA GLY A 55 9.99 -17.33 12.11
C GLY A 55 10.42 -16.47 10.90
N LEU A 56 11.39 -15.56 11.09
CA LEU A 56 11.91 -14.72 10.00
C LEU A 56 12.61 -15.55 8.90
N THR A 57 13.13 -16.71 9.20
CA THR A 57 13.75 -17.58 8.18
C THR A 57 12.76 -18.02 7.09
N ARG A 58 11.46 -17.99 7.41
CA ARG A 58 10.34 -18.35 6.52
C ARG A 58 9.74 -17.16 5.79
N VAL A 59 10.14 -15.95 6.14
CA VAL A 59 9.71 -14.70 5.50
C VAL A 59 10.72 -14.31 4.42
N SER A 60 10.24 -13.83 3.26
CA SER A 60 11.13 -13.36 2.19
C SER A 60 12.02 -12.22 2.68
N SER A 61 13.29 -12.23 2.30
CA SER A 61 14.29 -11.23 2.74
C SER A 61 14.04 -9.81 2.20
N ASP A 62 13.18 -9.67 1.19
CA ASP A 62 12.75 -8.40 0.62
C ASP A 62 11.40 -7.92 1.19
N ALA A 63 10.80 -8.70 2.11
CA ALA A 63 9.54 -8.33 2.74
C ALA A 63 9.70 -7.10 3.63
N MET A 64 8.78 -6.16 3.49
CA MET A 64 8.67 -5.04 4.42
C MET A 64 7.96 -5.50 5.69
N LEU A 65 8.62 -5.32 6.83
CA LEU A 65 8.16 -5.79 8.13
C LEU A 65 7.38 -4.69 8.86
N TYR A 66 6.27 -5.05 9.45
CA TYR A 66 5.38 -4.18 10.22
C TYR A 66 5.04 -4.87 11.55
N VAL A 67 5.11 -4.15 12.64
CA VAL A 67 4.90 -4.67 13.99
C VAL A 67 3.92 -3.77 14.74
N ALA A 68 3.27 -4.27 15.77
CA ALA A 68 2.49 -3.46 16.68
C ALA A 68 3.13 -3.44 18.07
N MET A 69 3.16 -2.24 18.67
CA MET A 69 3.56 -2.06 20.06
C MET A 69 2.45 -2.55 20.98
N PRO A 70 2.76 -3.31 22.02
CA PRO A 70 1.78 -3.78 22.99
C PRO A 70 1.06 -2.63 23.70
N GLY A 71 -0.24 -2.79 23.89
CA GLY A 71 -1.09 -1.69 24.37
C GLY A 71 -0.94 -1.36 25.87
N ASP A 72 -0.25 -2.20 26.65
CA ASP A 72 0.10 -1.93 28.04
C ASP A 72 1.15 -0.81 28.20
N ALA A 73 1.94 -0.56 27.14
CA ALA A 73 2.87 0.57 27.09
C ALA A 73 2.26 1.83 26.45
N LEU A 74 0.96 1.82 26.14
CA LEU A 74 0.30 2.88 25.38
C LEU A 74 -0.72 3.64 26.23
N SER A 75 -0.75 4.96 26.05
CA SER A 75 -1.85 5.83 26.49
C SER A 75 -2.74 6.14 25.30
N ILE A 76 -4.00 5.66 25.34
CA ILE A 76 -4.98 5.87 24.28
C ILE A 76 -6.03 6.86 24.78
N ARG A 77 -6.30 7.92 24.01
CA ARG A 77 -7.24 8.97 24.36
C ARG A 77 -8.14 9.32 23.20
N ALA A 78 -9.43 9.42 23.46
CA ALA A 78 -10.39 10.01 22.55
C ALA A 78 -10.53 11.50 22.90
N LEU A 79 -10.33 12.37 21.92
CA LEU A 79 -10.33 13.83 22.07
C LEU A 79 -11.39 14.40 21.14
N GLU A 80 -12.15 15.39 21.65
CA GLU A 80 -13.07 16.17 20.85
C GLU A 80 -12.45 17.56 20.60
N LEU A 81 -12.21 17.90 19.36
CA LEU A 81 -11.56 19.14 18.94
C LEU A 81 -12.53 20.04 18.15
N PRO A 82 -12.59 21.34 18.42
CA PRO A 82 -13.48 22.27 17.70
C PRO A 82 -12.91 22.66 16.32
N PHE A 83 -12.15 21.77 15.70
CA PHE A 83 -11.50 21.97 14.41
C PHE A 83 -11.86 20.82 13.45
N THR A 84 -12.05 21.17 12.17
CA THR A 84 -12.31 20.19 11.09
C THR A 84 -11.14 20.08 10.12
N ASP A 85 -10.24 21.07 10.09
CA ASP A 85 -9.06 21.08 9.25
C ASP A 85 -7.97 20.16 9.86
N PRO A 86 -7.56 19.09 9.17
CA PRO A 86 -6.53 18.18 9.64
C PRO A 86 -5.21 18.87 10.03
N ARG A 87 -4.82 19.95 9.32
CA ARG A 87 -3.60 20.69 9.62
C ARG A 87 -3.68 21.43 10.95
N LYS A 88 -4.85 21.96 11.29
CA LYS A 88 -5.08 22.60 12.60
C LYS A 88 -5.09 21.55 13.70
N ILE A 89 -5.70 20.39 13.44
CA ILE A 89 -5.68 19.28 14.39
C ILE A 89 -4.25 18.83 14.67
N ASP A 90 -3.42 18.63 13.62
CA ASP A 90 -2.00 18.28 13.75
C ASP A 90 -1.21 19.27 14.65
N GLN A 91 -1.57 20.56 14.63
CA GLN A 91 -0.90 21.60 15.41
C GLN A 91 -1.32 21.64 16.89
N VAL A 92 -2.59 21.30 17.19
CA VAL A 92 -3.15 21.47 18.55
C VAL A 92 -3.22 20.17 19.35
N ILE A 93 -3.18 19.02 18.67
CA ILE A 93 -3.39 17.72 19.31
C ILE A 93 -2.42 17.43 20.44
N GLY A 94 -1.16 17.88 20.33
CA GLY A 94 -0.16 17.73 21.39
C GLY A 94 -0.56 18.45 22.68
N PHE A 95 -1.04 19.67 22.58
CA PHE A 95 -1.48 20.46 23.75
C PHE A 95 -2.69 19.86 24.43
N GLU A 96 -3.66 19.36 23.65
CA GLU A 96 -4.84 18.68 24.19
C GLU A 96 -4.49 17.35 24.85
N LEU A 97 -3.49 16.66 24.30
CA LEU A 97 -3.02 15.39 24.82
C LEU A 97 -2.26 15.55 26.14
N GLU A 98 -1.46 16.60 26.29
CA GLU A 98 -0.64 16.89 27.48
C GLU A 98 -1.46 16.92 28.76
N GLY A 99 -2.68 17.48 28.73
CA GLY A 99 -3.59 17.49 29.87
C GLY A 99 -4.22 16.12 30.21
N GLN A 100 -4.03 15.09 29.37
CA GLN A 100 -4.71 13.79 29.50
C GLN A 100 -3.77 12.60 29.65
N ILE A 101 -2.47 12.79 29.51
CA ILE A 101 -1.45 11.76 29.72
C ILE A 101 -0.63 12.04 30.98
N VAL A 102 -0.01 11.01 31.53
CA VAL A 102 0.73 11.09 32.80
C VAL A 102 2.14 11.69 32.61
N HIS A 103 2.67 11.61 31.40
CA HIS A 103 4.06 11.99 31.07
C HIS A 103 4.07 13.33 30.34
N ALA A 104 5.17 14.08 30.49
CA ALA A 104 5.39 15.30 29.74
C ALA A 104 5.41 15.02 28.22
N LEU A 105 4.98 15.99 27.42
CA LEU A 105 4.86 15.81 25.96
C LEU A 105 6.23 15.52 25.31
N GLU A 106 7.30 16.08 25.86
CA GLU A 106 8.67 15.88 25.39
C GLU A 106 9.20 14.47 25.67
N GLU A 107 8.60 13.73 26.61
CA GLU A 107 8.99 12.37 26.97
C GLU A 107 8.26 11.31 26.16
N VAL A 108 7.26 11.71 25.38
CA VAL A 108 6.43 10.79 24.61
C VAL A 108 6.61 10.98 23.11
N VAL A 109 6.36 9.91 22.38
CA VAL A 109 6.01 9.95 20.97
C VAL A 109 4.53 9.68 20.85
N PHE A 110 3.83 10.42 20.02
CA PHE A 110 2.40 10.25 19.81
C PHE A 110 2.02 10.36 18.35
N ASP A 111 0.91 9.73 18.01
CA ASP A 111 0.22 9.89 16.74
C ASP A 111 -1.29 9.84 16.95
N HIS A 112 -2.04 10.23 15.93
CA HIS A 112 -3.48 10.29 16.00
C HIS A 112 -4.16 9.98 14.68
N VAL A 113 -5.43 9.63 14.78
CA VAL A 113 -6.32 9.45 13.63
C VAL A 113 -7.63 10.20 13.87
N ILE A 114 -8.10 10.91 12.85
CA ILE A 114 -9.41 11.55 12.87
C ILE A 114 -10.46 10.45 12.62
N VAL A 115 -11.30 10.20 13.61
CA VAL A 115 -12.33 9.16 13.56
C VAL A 115 -13.61 9.69 12.91
N ARG A 116 -14.00 10.92 13.28
CA ARG A 116 -15.21 11.57 12.79
C ARG A 116 -14.98 13.07 12.67
N SER A 117 -15.52 13.68 11.63
CA SER A 117 -15.61 15.13 11.50
C SER A 117 -17.07 15.54 11.24
N SER A 118 -17.50 16.62 11.88
CA SER A 118 -18.82 17.26 11.71
C SER A 118 -18.62 18.78 11.56
N ALA A 119 -19.70 19.51 11.35
CA ALA A 119 -19.63 20.97 11.31
C ALA A 119 -19.18 21.60 12.66
N GLU A 120 -19.34 20.87 13.76
CA GLU A 120 -19.03 21.31 15.14
C GLU A 120 -17.58 21.01 15.55
N GLY A 121 -16.89 20.12 14.85
CA GLY A 121 -15.53 19.71 15.17
C GLY A 121 -15.20 18.29 14.74
N SER A 122 -14.11 17.77 15.28
CA SER A 122 -13.63 16.41 14.99
C SER A 122 -13.36 15.61 16.25
N SER A 123 -13.78 14.35 16.22
CA SER A 123 -13.40 13.32 17.19
C SER A 123 -12.11 12.66 16.72
N VAL A 124 -11.11 12.64 17.58
CA VAL A 124 -9.75 12.18 17.27
C VAL A 124 -9.35 11.12 18.28
N LEU A 125 -8.81 10.00 17.80
CA LEU A 125 -8.17 9.00 18.64
C LEU A 125 -6.66 9.26 18.63
N ALA A 126 -6.09 9.62 19.77
CA ALA A 126 -4.66 9.83 19.96
C ALA A 126 -4.05 8.67 20.75
N VAL A 127 -2.85 8.27 20.36
CA VAL A 127 -2.04 7.25 21.06
C VAL A 127 -0.68 7.84 21.36
N ALA A 128 -0.25 7.72 22.60
CA ALA A 128 1.07 8.13 23.05
C ALA A 128 1.80 6.96 23.74
N ALA A 129 3.10 6.94 23.58
CA ALA A 129 4.01 6.01 24.25
C ALA A 129 5.24 6.76 24.75
N LYS A 130 5.85 6.32 25.85
CA LYS A 130 7.14 6.86 26.29
C LYS A 130 8.21 6.63 25.22
N GLN A 131 9.03 7.63 24.96
CA GLN A 131 10.17 7.51 24.05
C GLN A 131 11.13 6.40 24.48
N THR A 132 11.36 6.26 25.80
CA THR A 132 12.18 5.18 26.36
C THR A 132 11.64 3.78 26.05
N ASP A 133 10.32 3.61 26.14
CA ASP A 133 9.69 2.31 25.90
C ASP A 133 9.70 1.97 24.40
N VAL A 134 9.46 2.96 23.54
CA VAL A 134 9.56 2.80 22.08
C VAL A 134 11.00 2.48 21.67
N ALA A 135 11.99 3.20 22.24
CA ALA A 135 13.41 2.95 21.98
C ALA A 135 13.81 1.52 22.38
N ALA A 136 13.47 1.10 23.61
CA ALA A 136 13.79 -0.24 24.11
C ALA A 136 13.12 -1.34 23.28
N TYR A 137 11.85 -1.10 22.87
CA TYR A 137 11.14 -2.07 22.03
C TYR A 137 11.74 -2.20 20.63
N LEU A 138 12.08 -1.09 19.99
CA LEU A 138 12.75 -1.10 18.68
C LEU A 138 14.15 -1.72 18.74
N GLU A 139 14.92 -1.44 19.80
CA GLU A 139 16.22 -2.03 20.03
C GLU A 139 16.11 -3.56 20.20
N ALA A 140 15.15 -4.03 20.99
CA ALA A 140 14.87 -5.45 21.13
C ALA A 140 14.50 -6.09 19.78
N LEU A 141 13.62 -5.47 19.01
CA LEU A 141 13.24 -5.96 17.66
C LEU A 141 14.44 -6.06 16.73
N GLN A 142 15.31 -5.04 16.72
CA GLN A 142 16.54 -5.03 15.94
C GLN A 142 17.49 -6.16 16.38
N GLY A 143 17.60 -6.41 17.69
CA GLY A 143 18.29 -7.57 18.24
C GLY A 143 17.70 -8.90 17.75
N GLY A 144 16.42 -8.96 17.46
CA GLY A 144 15.72 -10.09 16.85
C GLY A 144 15.81 -10.15 15.32
N GLY A 145 16.45 -9.18 14.67
CA GLY A 145 16.57 -9.11 13.20
C GLY A 145 15.42 -8.34 12.52
N VAL A 146 14.58 -7.63 13.28
CA VAL A 146 13.44 -6.88 12.77
C VAL A 146 13.67 -5.38 12.93
N ASP A 147 13.72 -4.65 11.82
CA ASP A 147 13.60 -3.19 11.80
C ASP A 147 12.25 -2.85 11.11
N PRO A 148 11.16 -2.68 11.88
CA PRO A 148 9.83 -2.54 11.29
C PRO A 148 9.69 -1.19 10.58
N ARG A 149 9.05 -1.18 9.43
CA ARG A 149 8.80 0.06 8.68
C ARG A 149 7.84 1.00 9.40
N SER A 150 6.86 0.43 10.12
CA SER A 150 5.96 1.14 11.01
C SER A 150 5.75 0.36 12.29
N LEU A 151 5.48 1.08 13.37
CA LEU A 151 5.16 0.54 14.70
C LEU A 151 3.74 0.96 15.05
N TYR A 152 2.79 0.08 14.77
CA TYR A 152 1.37 0.35 15.04
C TYR A 152 1.02 0.20 16.53
N ALA A 153 -0.13 0.71 16.94
CA ALA A 153 -0.68 0.49 18.26
C ALA A 153 -1.57 -0.76 18.25
N ALA A 154 -1.16 -1.84 18.96
CA ALA A 154 -1.84 -3.14 18.88
C ALA A 154 -3.36 -3.06 19.09
N PRO A 155 -3.92 -2.40 20.14
CA PRO A 155 -5.36 -2.37 20.36
C PRO A 155 -6.12 -1.52 19.31
N VAL A 156 -5.44 -0.64 18.58
CA VAL A 156 -6.05 0.20 17.53
C VAL A 156 -5.93 -0.44 16.15
N ALA A 157 -4.96 -1.31 15.94
CA ALA A 157 -4.69 -1.93 14.63
C ALA A 157 -5.91 -2.69 14.08
N TYR A 158 -6.80 -3.21 14.94
CA TYR A 158 -8.05 -3.89 14.53
C TYR A 158 -8.98 -3.01 13.69
N ARG A 159 -8.81 -1.67 13.74
CA ARG A 159 -9.51 -0.73 12.86
C ARG A 159 -9.34 -1.07 11.37
N ALA A 160 -8.20 -1.64 10.99
CA ALA A 160 -7.93 -2.02 9.61
C ALA A 160 -8.73 -3.25 9.14
N LEU A 161 -9.26 -4.07 10.07
CA LEU A 161 -10.01 -5.26 9.70
C LEU A 161 -11.38 -4.90 9.11
N PRO A 162 -11.74 -5.43 7.95
CA PRO A 162 -13.10 -5.36 7.45
C PRO A 162 -13.97 -6.34 8.27
N VAL A 163 -14.79 -5.80 9.15
CA VAL A 163 -15.80 -6.58 9.87
C VAL A 163 -17.13 -6.38 9.16
N ASP A 164 -17.55 -7.42 8.45
CA ASP A 164 -18.85 -7.44 7.76
C ASP A 164 -19.81 -8.34 8.52
N ASP A 165 -20.66 -7.72 9.34
CA ASP A 165 -21.66 -8.40 10.15
C ASP A 165 -22.96 -7.58 10.16
N PRO A 166 -24.08 -8.14 9.69
CA PRO A 166 -25.36 -7.42 9.59
C PRO A 166 -25.93 -7.00 10.96
N ARG A 167 -25.43 -7.57 12.06
CA ARG A 167 -25.80 -7.16 13.42
C ARG A 167 -25.12 -5.84 13.85
N ALA A 168 -24.12 -5.40 13.10
CA ALA A 168 -23.31 -4.22 13.40
C ALA A 168 -22.84 -3.56 12.10
N ASP A 169 -23.76 -3.09 11.28
CA ASP A 169 -23.52 -2.39 10.02
C ASP A 169 -24.08 -0.95 10.05
N GLU A 170 -23.96 -0.24 8.94
CA GLU A 170 -24.47 1.13 8.82
C GLU A 170 -26.00 1.17 8.85
N GLU A 171 -26.68 0.13 8.36
CA GLU A 171 -28.14 0.04 8.30
C GLU A 171 -28.74 -0.18 9.68
N SER A 172 -28.16 -1.07 10.48
CA SER A 172 -28.56 -1.29 11.88
C SER A 172 -28.23 -0.12 12.80
N GLY A 173 -27.31 0.77 12.39
CA GLY A 173 -26.78 1.87 13.18
C GLY A 173 -25.95 1.43 14.38
N LYS A 174 -25.65 0.12 14.52
CA LYS A 174 -24.85 -0.47 15.57
C LYS A 174 -23.40 -0.66 15.12
N VAL A 175 -22.50 -0.81 16.08
CA VAL A 175 -21.08 -1.01 15.81
C VAL A 175 -20.60 -2.38 16.29
N PRO A 176 -19.55 -2.96 15.65
CA PRO A 176 -18.91 -4.16 16.14
C PRO A 176 -17.95 -3.85 17.28
N ALA A 177 -17.75 -4.84 18.13
CA ALA A 177 -16.63 -4.90 19.06
C ALA A 177 -15.77 -6.12 18.73
N ILE A 178 -14.46 -6.03 18.91
CA ILE A 178 -13.50 -7.12 18.75
C ILE A 178 -12.77 -7.30 20.08
N LEU A 179 -12.80 -8.50 20.64
CA LEU A 179 -12.03 -8.88 21.81
C LEU A 179 -11.03 -9.96 21.44
N ASP A 180 -9.76 -9.56 21.34
CA ASP A 180 -8.65 -10.49 21.18
C ASP A 180 -8.17 -10.95 22.55
N ILE A 181 -8.36 -12.23 22.86
CA ILE A 181 -7.95 -12.82 24.13
C ILE A 181 -6.63 -13.56 23.92
N GLY A 182 -5.52 -12.86 24.18
CA GLY A 182 -4.17 -13.40 24.09
C GLY A 182 -3.77 -14.23 25.30
N HIS A 183 -2.47 -14.53 25.44
CA HIS A 183 -1.92 -15.29 26.56
C HIS A 183 -1.79 -14.43 27.82
N MET A 184 -1.12 -13.28 27.76
CA MET A 184 -0.88 -12.40 28.94
C MET A 184 -1.89 -11.26 29.02
N ARG A 185 -2.42 -10.81 27.89
CA ARG A 185 -3.29 -9.63 27.76
C ARG A 185 -4.41 -9.88 26.77
N SER A 186 -5.44 -9.05 26.85
CA SER A 186 -6.51 -8.99 25.86
C SER A 186 -6.63 -7.58 25.31
N ASN A 187 -6.90 -7.45 24.02
CA ASN A 187 -7.18 -6.17 23.38
C ASN A 187 -8.66 -6.08 23.04
N LEU A 188 -9.29 -4.99 23.45
CA LEU A 188 -10.67 -4.67 23.10
C LEU A 188 -10.67 -3.47 22.16
N PHE A 189 -11.24 -3.66 20.99
CA PHE A 189 -11.50 -2.61 20.00
C PHE A 189 -13.02 -2.50 19.79
N ILE A 190 -13.56 -1.28 19.76
CA ILE A 190 -14.99 -1.02 19.58
C ILE A 190 -15.15 0.10 18.56
N GLY A 191 -16.06 -0.07 17.64
CA GLY A 191 -16.51 0.99 16.78
C GLY A 191 -16.14 0.84 15.31
N ARG A 192 -16.40 1.89 14.57
CA ARG A 192 -16.05 2.10 13.15
C ARG A 192 -15.70 3.56 12.93
N ASP A 193 -15.00 3.84 11.85
CA ASP A 193 -14.84 5.21 11.34
C ASP A 193 -16.22 5.86 11.19
N LYS A 194 -16.29 7.16 11.48
CA LYS A 194 -17.51 7.98 11.53
C LYS A 194 -18.49 7.66 12.68
N ALA A 195 -18.42 6.49 13.30
CA ALA A 195 -19.30 6.11 14.41
C ALA A 195 -18.67 6.30 15.81
N GLY A 196 -17.38 6.58 15.86
CA GLY A 196 -16.57 6.63 17.08
C GLY A 196 -15.80 5.34 17.30
N ILE A 197 -14.62 5.46 17.90
CA ILE A 197 -13.72 4.34 18.18
C ILE A 197 -13.28 4.39 19.65
N ALA A 198 -13.26 3.24 20.30
CA ALA A 198 -12.55 3.02 21.56
C ALA A 198 -11.64 1.80 21.44
N ALA A 199 -10.46 1.89 22.03
CA ALA A 199 -9.51 0.79 22.07
C ALA A 199 -8.85 0.72 23.44
N ARG A 200 -8.67 -0.49 23.98
CA ARG A 200 -8.09 -0.71 25.30
C ARG A 200 -7.38 -2.04 25.38
N THR A 201 -6.27 -2.09 26.10
CA THR A 201 -5.64 -3.35 26.53
C THR A 201 -6.02 -3.64 27.97
N ILE A 202 -6.38 -4.89 28.22
CA ILE A 202 -6.72 -5.44 29.54
C ILE A 202 -5.63 -6.46 29.89
N LEU A 203 -5.01 -6.30 31.05
CA LEU A 203 -3.90 -7.17 31.49
C LEU A 203 -4.43 -8.50 32.05
N ARG A 204 -5.27 -9.15 31.26
CA ARG A 204 -5.84 -10.46 31.51
C ARG A 204 -5.84 -11.27 30.22
N GLY A 205 -5.47 -12.55 30.31
CA GLY A 205 -5.41 -13.46 29.17
C GLY A 205 -5.37 -14.91 29.61
N GLY A 206 -5.07 -15.80 28.69
CA GLY A 206 -5.09 -17.25 28.88
C GLY A 206 -4.16 -17.78 29.98
N HIS A 207 -3.06 -17.09 30.27
CA HIS A 207 -2.16 -17.41 31.38
C HIS A 207 -2.89 -17.42 32.74
N HIS A 208 -3.78 -16.47 32.98
CA HIS A 208 -4.55 -16.42 34.22
C HIS A 208 -5.50 -17.61 34.36
N LEU A 209 -6.02 -18.12 33.25
CA LEU A 209 -6.85 -19.33 33.23
C LEU A 209 -6.02 -20.57 33.54
N THR A 210 -4.83 -20.66 32.93
CA THR A 210 -3.87 -21.74 33.16
C THR A 210 -3.43 -21.76 34.64
N ALA A 211 -3.10 -20.59 35.20
CA ALA A 211 -2.69 -20.46 36.59
C ALA A 211 -3.83 -20.89 37.54
N ALA A 212 -5.06 -20.45 37.29
CA ALA A 212 -6.24 -20.85 38.10
C ALA A 212 -6.50 -22.36 38.05
N LEU A 213 -6.37 -22.98 36.86
CA LEU A 213 -6.48 -24.43 36.72
C LEU A 213 -5.35 -25.14 37.43
N GLY A 214 -4.11 -24.66 37.29
CA GLY A 214 -2.93 -25.22 37.96
C GLY A 214 -3.10 -25.23 39.47
N GLU A 215 -3.43 -24.10 40.05
CA GLU A 215 -3.66 -23.95 41.49
C GLU A 215 -4.85 -24.75 41.97
N GLY A 216 -6.01 -24.61 41.32
CA GLY A 216 -7.26 -25.20 41.79
C GLY A 216 -7.43 -26.69 41.49
N MET A 217 -6.59 -27.27 40.59
CA MET A 217 -6.58 -28.71 40.26
C MET A 217 -5.25 -29.40 40.59
N GLU A 218 -4.33 -28.69 41.26
CA GLU A 218 -3.01 -29.19 41.66
C GLU A 218 -2.20 -29.69 40.45
N LEU A 219 -2.21 -28.95 39.35
CA LEU A 219 -1.48 -29.27 38.11
C LEU A 219 -0.25 -28.37 37.96
N ALA A 220 0.84 -28.94 37.48
CA ALA A 220 1.98 -28.14 37.03
C ALA A 220 1.56 -27.26 35.83
N PRO A 221 2.31 -26.17 35.51
CA PRO A 221 1.91 -25.22 34.47
C PRO A 221 1.63 -25.86 33.09
N ASP A 222 2.49 -26.75 32.61
CA ASP A 222 2.33 -27.39 31.30
C ASP A 222 1.12 -28.33 31.23
N PRO A 223 0.92 -29.26 32.21
CA PRO A 223 -0.31 -30.03 32.30
C PRO A 223 -1.57 -29.17 32.43
N ALA A 224 -1.51 -28.03 33.13
CA ALA A 224 -2.66 -27.11 33.23
C ALA A 224 -3.00 -26.43 31.92
N GLU A 225 -1.95 -26.01 31.16
CA GLU A 225 -2.12 -25.44 29.82
C GLU A 225 -2.67 -26.49 28.83
N GLN A 226 -2.14 -27.70 28.88
CA GLN A 226 -2.64 -28.82 28.08
C GLN A 226 -4.10 -29.11 28.41
N TRP A 227 -4.45 -29.22 29.71
CA TRP A 227 -5.83 -29.42 30.15
C TRP A 227 -6.75 -28.31 29.63
N LYS A 228 -6.36 -27.05 29.77
CA LYS A 228 -7.09 -25.91 29.24
C LYS A 228 -7.41 -26.04 27.75
N ARG A 229 -6.49 -26.57 26.98
CA ARG A 229 -6.63 -26.69 25.51
C ARG A 229 -7.45 -27.88 25.07
N THR A 230 -7.32 -29.02 25.76
CA THR A 230 -7.87 -30.29 25.28
C THR A 230 -9.19 -30.67 25.99
N GLU A 231 -9.25 -30.46 27.29
CA GLU A 231 -10.33 -30.98 28.13
C GLU A 231 -11.29 -29.90 28.66
N ALA A 232 -10.74 -28.76 29.05
CA ALA A 232 -11.50 -27.71 29.69
C ALA A 232 -12.54 -27.11 28.76
N ARG A 233 -13.71 -26.82 29.33
CA ARG A 233 -14.81 -26.11 28.66
C ARG A 233 -15.62 -25.28 29.64
N LEU A 234 -16.21 -24.22 29.12
CA LEU A 234 -17.21 -23.43 29.84
C LEU A 234 -18.60 -24.01 29.55
N LEU A 235 -19.30 -24.34 30.59
CA LEU A 235 -20.63 -24.89 30.47
C LEU A 235 -21.66 -23.75 30.39
N GLY A 236 -22.57 -23.86 29.45
CA GLY A 236 -23.70 -22.94 29.31
C GLY A 236 -24.75 -23.16 30.40
N PRO A 237 -25.73 -22.24 30.53
CA PRO A 237 -26.83 -22.37 31.47
C PRO A 237 -27.59 -23.71 31.28
N GLY A 238 -27.83 -24.42 32.40
CA GLY A 238 -28.56 -25.69 32.40
C GLY A 238 -27.75 -26.91 31.89
N ILE A 239 -26.51 -26.75 31.48
CA ILE A 239 -25.64 -27.89 31.11
C ILE A 239 -24.98 -28.43 32.36
N ALA A 240 -25.31 -29.67 32.72
CA ALA A 240 -24.70 -30.36 33.85
C ALA A 240 -23.28 -30.84 33.51
N PRO A 241 -22.30 -30.73 34.43
CA PRO A 241 -20.96 -31.28 34.25
C PRO A 241 -21.02 -32.81 34.22
N GLN A 242 -20.19 -33.42 33.38
CA GLN A 242 -20.13 -34.88 33.25
C GLN A 242 -19.49 -35.55 34.46
N ASN A 243 -18.60 -34.84 35.15
CA ASN A 243 -17.89 -35.33 36.32
C ASN A 243 -17.42 -34.18 37.23
N GLY A 244 -16.94 -34.50 38.43
CA GLY A 244 -16.50 -33.51 39.42
C GLY A 244 -15.29 -32.69 38.95
N ARG A 245 -14.43 -33.26 38.12
CA ARG A 245 -13.25 -32.57 37.57
C ARG A 245 -13.66 -31.49 36.57
N GLU A 246 -14.62 -31.79 35.72
CA GLU A 246 -15.20 -30.82 34.78
C GLU A 246 -15.96 -29.71 35.54
N ALA A 247 -16.74 -30.06 36.54
CA ALA A 247 -17.42 -29.08 37.40
C ALA A 247 -16.40 -28.11 38.01
N ARG A 248 -15.31 -28.64 38.57
CA ARG A 248 -14.27 -27.84 39.20
C ARG A 248 -13.54 -26.96 38.19
N SER A 249 -13.15 -27.50 37.04
CA SER A 249 -12.47 -26.72 36.00
C SER A 249 -13.36 -25.59 35.46
N ASN A 250 -14.66 -25.84 35.25
CA ASN A 250 -15.61 -24.80 34.81
C ASN A 250 -15.76 -23.67 35.85
N GLU A 251 -15.84 -24.02 37.16
CA GLU A 251 -15.90 -23.03 38.23
C GLU A 251 -14.65 -22.15 38.26
N LEU A 252 -13.46 -22.77 38.19
CA LEU A 252 -12.19 -22.07 38.17
C LEU A 252 -12.06 -21.14 36.97
N LEU A 253 -12.44 -21.60 35.77
CA LEU A 253 -12.41 -20.81 34.55
C LEU A 253 -13.35 -19.61 34.61
N ARG A 254 -14.59 -19.80 35.10
CA ARG A 254 -15.55 -18.71 35.28
C ARG A 254 -15.01 -17.65 36.24
N THR A 255 -14.46 -18.09 37.38
CA THR A 255 -13.86 -17.20 38.37
C THR A 255 -12.68 -16.42 37.78
N ALA A 256 -11.80 -17.08 37.01
CA ALA A 256 -10.63 -16.45 36.39
C ALA A 256 -10.99 -15.48 35.25
N LEU A 257 -12.11 -15.72 34.55
CA LEU A 257 -12.63 -14.83 33.50
C LEU A 257 -13.43 -13.64 34.04
N ALA A 258 -13.98 -13.71 35.23
CA ALA A 258 -14.83 -12.65 35.79
C ALA A 258 -14.20 -11.25 35.80
N PRO A 259 -12.89 -11.07 36.12
CA PRO A 259 -12.23 -9.77 35.99
C PRO A 259 -12.18 -9.26 34.54
N LEU A 260 -11.92 -10.12 33.56
CA LEU A 260 -11.92 -9.75 32.15
C LEU A 260 -13.33 -9.30 31.71
N VAL A 261 -14.35 -10.08 32.04
CA VAL A 261 -15.75 -9.72 31.74
C VAL A 261 -16.12 -8.36 32.32
N ARG A 262 -15.70 -8.08 33.56
CA ARG A 262 -15.98 -6.79 34.22
C ARG A 262 -15.35 -5.63 33.46
N GLU A 263 -14.08 -5.73 33.06
CA GLU A 263 -13.38 -4.70 32.32
C GLU A 263 -13.98 -4.49 30.91
N VAL A 264 -14.37 -5.58 30.25
CA VAL A 264 -15.06 -5.52 28.95
C VAL A 264 -16.40 -4.81 29.12
N ARG A 265 -17.24 -5.23 30.07
CA ARG A 265 -18.55 -4.63 30.34
C ARG A 265 -18.44 -3.13 30.63
N GLN A 266 -17.46 -2.72 31.45
CA GLN A 266 -17.22 -1.32 31.78
C GLN A 266 -16.84 -0.53 30.53
N THR A 267 -15.97 -1.09 29.68
CA THR A 267 -15.51 -0.41 28.46
C THR A 267 -16.64 -0.27 27.44
N LEU A 268 -17.47 -1.31 27.27
CA LEU A 268 -18.67 -1.26 26.42
C LEU A 268 -19.67 -0.20 26.90
N ALA A 269 -19.89 -0.10 28.21
CA ALA A 269 -20.78 0.91 28.81
C ALA A 269 -20.21 2.33 28.60
N SER A 270 -18.91 2.53 28.83
CA SER A 270 -18.24 3.82 28.60
C SER A 270 -18.33 4.25 27.13
N TYR A 271 -18.17 3.32 26.21
CA TYR A 271 -18.31 3.59 24.77
C TYR A 271 -19.74 4.03 24.42
N ARG A 272 -20.76 3.32 24.90
CA ARG A 272 -22.16 3.70 24.67
C ARG A 272 -22.46 5.10 25.19
N ALA A 273 -21.96 5.42 26.38
CA ALA A 273 -22.15 6.74 26.98
C ALA A 273 -21.45 7.87 26.20
N ALA A 274 -20.22 7.62 25.71
CA ALA A 274 -19.42 8.62 25.00
C ALA A 274 -19.83 8.80 23.54
N CYS A 275 -20.10 7.70 22.84
CA CYS A 275 -20.35 7.74 21.39
C CYS A 275 -21.85 7.71 21.03
N HIS A 276 -22.74 7.47 22.00
CA HIS A 276 -24.19 7.31 21.79
C HIS A 276 -24.53 6.28 20.70
N ARG A 277 -23.77 5.17 20.69
CA ARG A 277 -23.93 4.07 19.74
C ARG A 277 -24.06 2.74 20.47
N GLU A 278 -24.97 1.90 19.98
CA GLU A 278 -25.14 0.54 20.46
C GLU A 278 -24.15 -0.42 19.80
N ILE A 279 -23.77 -1.45 20.56
CA ILE A 279 -22.90 -2.51 20.07
C ILE A 279 -23.78 -3.65 19.59
N GLY A 280 -23.63 -4.06 18.35
CA GLY A 280 -24.46 -5.09 17.72
C GLY A 280 -23.93 -6.50 17.95
N VAL A 281 -22.62 -6.66 18.02
CA VAL A 281 -21.96 -7.97 18.17
C VAL A 281 -20.56 -7.80 18.76
N LEU A 282 -20.16 -8.77 19.59
CA LEU A 282 -18.78 -8.93 20.06
C LEU A 282 -18.10 -10.07 19.29
N HIS A 283 -17.08 -9.75 18.54
CA HIS A 283 -16.24 -10.73 17.86
C HIS A 283 -15.09 -11.18 18.74
N LEU A 284 -14.97 -12.48 18.99
CA LEU A 284 -13.86 -13.08 19.73
C LEU A 284 -12.76 -13.51 18.77
N THR A 285 -11.52 -13.26 19.18
CA THR A 285 -10.31 -13.68 18.47
C THR A 285 -9.19 -13.97 19.48
N GLY A 286 -8.04 -14.41 18.99
CA GLY A 286 -6.88 -14.75 19.81
C GLY A 286 -6.85 -16.22 20.26
N GLY A 287 -5.69 -16.64 20.76
CA GLY A 287 -5.45 -18.06 21.09
C GLY A 287 -6.40 -18.59 22.19
N THR A 288 -6.73 -17.77 23.18
CA THR A 288 -7.61 -18.16 24.29
C THR A 288 -9.08 -18.20 23.88
N ALA A 289 -9.48 -17.51 22.80
CA ALA A 289 -10.83 -17.62 22.26
C ALA A 289 -11.19 -19.03 21.74
N ARG A 290 -10.21 -19.91 21.60
CA ARG A 290 -10.40 -21.33 21.26
C ARG A 290 -10.94 -22.19 22.41
N LEU A 291 -10.99 -21.65 23.65
CA LEU A 291 -11.54 -22.36 24.79
C LEU A 291 -13.00 -22.71 24.50
N ARG A 292 -13.32 -23.99 24.60
CA ARG A 292 -14.67 -24.50 24.32
C ARG A 292 -15.73 -23.82 25.21
N GLY A 293 -16.81 -23.33 24.62
CA GLY A 293 -17.93 -22.67 25.31
C GLY A 293 -17.69 -21.19 25.63
N ILE A 294 -16.52 -20.60 25.29
CA ILE A 294 -16.18 -19.21 25.64
C ILE A 294 -17.15 -18.20 25.00
N ALA A 295 -17.58 -18.44 23.77
CA ALA A 295 -18.52 -17.55 23.09
C ALA A 295 -19.87 -17.49 23.79
N GLY A 296 -20.46 -18.64 24.15
CA GLY A 296 -21.68 -18.71 24.93
C GLY A 296 -21.52 -18.06 26.30
N PHE A 297 -20.40 -18.29 26.98
CA PHE A 297 -20.10 -17.65 28.26
C PHE A 297 -20.10 -16.11 28.16
N PHE A 298 -19.41 -15.53 27.19
CA PHE A 298 -19.42 -14.07 27.00
C PHE A 298 -20.79 -13.55 26.57
N GLN A 299 -21.54 -14.30 25.76
CA GLN A 299 -22.91 -13.94 25.39
C GLN A 299 -23.82 -13.84 26.60
N ASP A 300 -23.79 -14.84 27.48
CA ASP A 300 -24.60 -14.87 28.71
C ASP A 300 -24.18 -13.77 29.70
N GLU A 301 -22.86 -13.55 29.86
CA GLU A 301 -22.35 -12.57 30.81
C GLU A 301 -22.54 -11.12 30.37
N LEU A 302 -22.51 -10.83 29.07
CA LEU A 302 -22.58 -9.47 28.53
C LEU A 302 -23.96 -9.10 28.00
N ASP A 303 -24.88 -10.06 27.87
CA ASP A 303 -26.19 -9.91 27.21
C ASP A 303 -26.04 -9.27 25.81
N LEU A 304 -25.09 -9.81 25.02
CA LEU A 304 -24.71 -9.29 23.75
C LEU A 304 -24.41 -10.45 22.78
N PRO A 305 -24.87 -10.41 21.51
CA PRO A 305 -24.51 -11.41 20.54
C PRO A 305 -22.98 -11.56 20.42
N VAL A 306 -22.50 -12.79 20.47
CA VAL A 306 -21.07 -13.11 20.35
C VAL A 306 -20.83 -14.03 19.17
N ALA A 307 -19.76 -13.76 18.41
CA ALA A 307 -19.33 -14.57 17.29
C ALA A 307 -17.80 -14.69 17.28
N PHE A 308 -17.26 -15.65 16.55
CA PHE A 308 -15.83 -15.65 16.26
C PHE A 308 -15.53 -14.69 15.11
N LEU A 309 -14.44 -13.96 15.23
CA LEU A 309 -14.01 -13.05 14.18
C LEU A 309 -13.63 -13.84 12.93
N SER A 310 -14.31 -13.56 11.83
CA SER A 310 -13.89 -14.06 10.52
C SER A 310 -12.86 -13.12 9.93
N VAL A 311 -11.64 -13.61 9.72
CA VAL A 311 -10.56 -12.84 9.08
C VAL A 311 -10.56 -13.21 7.60
N PRO A 312 -10.71 -12.23 6.68
CA PRO A 312 -10.73 -12.53 5.26
C PRO A 312 -9.39 -13.09 4.80
N ASN A 313 -9.41 -14.26 4.18
CA ASN A 313 -8.24 -14.90 3.58
C ASN A 313 -7.79 -14.22 2.27
N THR A 314 -8.59 -13.30 1.73
CA THR A 314 -8.31 -12.59 0.49
C THR A 314 -8.79 -11.15 0.61
N LEU A 315 -7.89 -10.20 0.46
CA LEU A 315 -8.24 -8.85 0.09
C LEU A 315 -8.51 -8.84 -1.42
N GLN A 316 -9.64 -9.41 -1.83
CA GLN A 316 -10.07 -9.27 -3.22
C GLN A 316 -10.60 -7.85 -3.42
N SER A 317 -10.02 -7.15 -4.39
CA SER A 317 -10.72 -6.06 -5.04
C SER A 317 -12.05 -6.62 -5.58
N GLN A 318 -13.12 -5.85 -5.44
CA GLN A 318 -14.48 -6.17 -5.89
C GLN A 318 -14.49 -6.62 -7.37
N ASN A 319 -14.24 -7.88 -7.61
CA ASN A 319 -14.61 -8.53 -8.85
C ASN A 319 -15.43 -9.78 -8.49
N ARG A 320 -16.74 -9.68 -8.70
CA ARG A 320 -17.82 -10.57 -8.27
C ARG A 320 -17.83 -11.97 -8.88
N ASN A 321 -16.72 -12.53 -9.34
CA ASN A 321 -16.73 -13.80 -10.07
C ASN A 321 -15.72 -14.84 -9.63
N THR A 322 -15.41 -14.95 -8.33
CA THR A 322 -14.84 -16.21 -7.82
C THR A 322 -15.22 -16.38 -6.34
N GLN A 323 -16.43 -16.80 -6.10
CA GLN A 323 -16.82 -17.44 -4.84
C GLN A 323 -16.23 -18.86 -4.85
N ALA A 324 -15.05 -19.04 -4.27
CA ALA A 324 -14.70 -20.30 -3.65
C ALA A 324 -15.02 -20.14 -2.16
N ALA A 325 -16.27 -20.36 -1.80
CA ALA A 325 -16.73 -20.52 -0.42
C ALA A 325 -15.88 -21.61 0.23
N ILE A 326 -15.33 -21.33 1.39
CA ILE A 326 -14.90 -22.35 2.35
C ILE A 326 -16.21 -23.00 2.82
N ALA A 327 -16.53 -24.14 2.24
CA ALA A 327 -17.64 -24.97 2.69
C ALA A 327 -17.32 -25.47 4.13
N PRO A 328 -18.32 -25.52 5.03
CA PRO A 328 -18.14 -26.22 6.30
C PRO A 328 -17.77 -27.68 6.05
N PRO A 329 -17.02 -28.34 6.95
CA PRO A 329 -16.63 -29.73 6.78
C PRO A 329 -17.87 -30.59 6.60
N ALA A 330 -17.94 -31.31 5.49
CA ALA A 330 -18.93 -32.34 5.27
C ALA A 330 -18.70 -33.45 6.30
N GLU A 331 -19.81 -33.93 6.90
CA GLU A 331 -19.81 -35.11 7.75
C GLU A 331 -19.22 -36.31 7.00
N GLU A 332 -18.21 -36.95 7.59
CA GLU A 332 -17.60 -38.15 7.04
C GLU A 332 -18.59 -39.31 7.01
N GLY A 333 -18.98 -39.70 5.82
CA GLY A 333 -19.57 -41.03 5.54
C GLY A 333 -18.46 -42.05 5.25
N PRO A 334 -18.66 -43.33 5.56
CA PRO A 334 -17.57 -44.31 5.57
C PRO A 334 -17.24 -44.88 4.19
N GLY A 335 -15.96 -44.83 3.86
CA GLY A 335 -15.25 -45.89 3.18
C GLY A 335 -15.40 -46.08 1.64
N GLY A 336 -14.29 -45.89 0.93
CA GLY A 336 -13.98 -46.50 -0.36
C GLY A 336 -12.48 -46.36 -0.67
N PRO A 337 -11.82 -47.39 -1.26
CA PRO A 337 -10.38 -47.54 -1.24
C PRO A 337 -9.70 -47.02 -2.52
N GLY A 338 -8.52 -46.44 -2.29
CA GLY A 338 -7.36 -46.57 -3.18
C GLY A 338 -7.32 -45.65 -4.40
N ASP A 339 -6.36 -44.72 -4.36
CA ASP A 339 -5.60 -44.44 -5.57
C ASP A 339 -4.15 -44.02 -5.21
N ASP A 340 -3.23 -44.77 -5.82
CA ASP A 340 -1.78 -44.56 -5.74
C ASP A 340 -1.39 -43.33 -6.55
N SER A 341 -0.89 -42.28 -5.90
CA SER A 341 -0.13 -41.22 -6.57
C SER A 341 1.19 -40.93 -5.88
N SER A 342 2.20 -41.02 -6.69
CA SER A 342 3.64 -40.94 -6.51
C SER A 342 4.17 -39.72 -5.72
N PRO A 343 5.33 -39.85 -4.98
CA PRO A 343 5.87 -38.81 -4.09
C PRO A 343 6.57 -37.62 -4.78
N ALA A 344 6.43 -37.41 -6.08
CA ALA A 344 7.21 -36.41 -6.82
C ALA A 344 6.58 -35.01 -6.94
N ASP A 345 5.34 -34.79 -6.46
CA ASP A 345 4.63 -33.51 -6.58
C ASP A 345 4.52 -32.68 -5.28
N MET A 346 5.27 -33.02 -4.26
CA MET A 346 5.22 -32.39 -2.93
C MET A 346 6.05 -31.10 -2.78
N GLN A 347 6.40 -30.42 -3.87
CA GLN A 347 7.09 -29.11 -3.83
C GLN A 347 6.26 -27.94 -4.40
N LYS A 348 4.95 -28.08 -4.54
CA LYS A 348 4.10 -26.96 -4.94
C LYS A 348 3.17 -26.55 -3.81
N THR A 349 3.53 -25.42 -3.20
CA THR A 349 2.60 -24.52 -2.47
C THR A 349 1.66 -25.23 -1.50
N THR A 350 2.13 -25.42 -0.26
CA THR A 350 1.23 -25.69 0.86
C THR A 350 0.31 -24.48 1.03
N ARG A 351 -0.85 -24.49 0.39
CA ARG A 351 -1.99 -23.63 0.73
C ARG A 351 -2.41 -24.03 2.13
N LEU A 352 -1.97 -23.29 3.14
CA LEU A 352 -2.46 -23.41 4.49
C LEU A 352 -3.90 -22.92 4.50
N SER A 353 -4.85 -23.81 4.24
CA SER A 353 -6.25 -23.57 4.55
C SER A 353 -6.45 -23.79 6.04
N TYR A 354 -6.40 -22.70 6.82
CA TYR A 354 -6.76 -22.76 8.24
C TYR A 354 -8.27 -22.91 8.39
N ALA A 355 -8.71 -23.74 9.34
CA ALA A 355 -10.09 -23.71 9.80
C ALA A 355 -10.44 -22.29 10.28
N ALA A 356 -11.69 -21.87 10.16
CA ALA A 356 -12.12 -20.50 10.51
C ALA A 356 -11.67 -20.06 11.91
N THR A 357 -11.67 -20.98 12.88
CA THR A 357 -11.18 -20.77 14.25
C THR A 357 -9.66 -20.57 14.34
N GLU A 358 -8.88 -21.18 13.45
CA GLU A 358 -7.43 -20.98 13.40
C GLU A 358 -7.07 -19.67 12.72
N ALA A 359 -7.78 -19.31 11.64
CA ALA A 359 -7.63 -18.03 10.96
C ALA A 359 -7.88 -16.85 11.91
N SER A 360 -8.84 -16.96 12.83
CA SER A 360 -9.13 -15.91 13.80
C SER A 360 -7.95 -15.61 14.74
N SER A 361 -7.10 -16.58 15.05
CA SER A 361 -5.94 -16.35 15.92
C SER A 361 -4.85 -15.46 15.31
N PHE A 362 -4.90 -15.20 14.01
CA PHE A 362 -3.99 -14.29 13.29
C PHE A 362 -4.55 -12.88 13.10
N ALA A 363 -5.63 -12.51 13.80
CA ALA A 363 -6.36 -11.27 13.58
C ALA A 363 -5.47 -10.02 13.69
N LEU A 364 -4.61 -9.92 14.71
CA LEU A 364 -3.71 -8.77 14.88
C LEU A 364 -2.67 -8.69 13.74
N GLY A 365 -2.00 -9.79 13.44
CA GLY A 365 -1.04 -9.84 12.33
C GLY A 365 -1.69 -9.50 10.97
N THR A 366 -2.93 -9.96 10.77
CA THR A 366 -3.73 -9.60 9.58
C THR A 366 -4.09 -8.12 9.56
N ALA A 367 -4.52 -7.56 10.69
CA ALA A 367 -4.83 -6.14 10.83
C ALA A 367 -3.61 -5.27 10.48
N ILE A 368 -2.44 -5.61 11.03
CA ILE A 368 -1.16 -4.95 10.74
C ILE A 368 -0.84 -5.04 9.24
N GLY A 369 -0.94 -6.22 8.64
CA GLY A 369 -0.67 -6.43 7.22
C GLY A 369 -1.63 -5.67 6.30
N ILE A 370 -2.92 -5.62 6.64
CA ILE A 370 -3.93 -4.84 5.90
C ILE A 370 -3.67 -3.34 6.03
N ALA A 371 -3.36 -2.85 7.23
CA ALA A 371 -3.01 -1.47 7.48
C ALA A 371 -1.83 -1.03 6.61
N ALA A 372 -0.78 -1.84 6.60
CA ALA A 372 0.41 -1.62 5.77
C ALA A 372 0.11 -1.66 4.27
N ALA A 373 -0.73 -2.61 3.83
CA ALA A 373 -1.08 -2.80 2.43
C ALA A 373 -1.99 -1.70 1.86
N ARG A 374 -2.85 -1.10 2.69
CA ARG A 374 -3.73 0.00 2.28
C ARG A 374 -3.01 1.33 2.15
N GLY A 375 -1.86 1.51 2.83
CA GLY A 375 -1.14 2.78 2.85
C GLY A 375 -1.95 3.95 3.41
N GLY A 376 -3.01 3.66 4.18
CA GLY A 376 -3.85 4.65 4.83
C GLY A 376 -3.15 5.31 6.03
N ARG A 377 -3.76 6.39 6.57
CA ARG A 377 -3.27 7.02 7.79
C ARG A 377 -3.70 6.16 8.99
N GLU A 378 -2.81 5.26 9.40
CA GLU A 378 -2.91 4.52 10.64
C GLU A 378 -2.00 5.15 11.70
N ILE A 379 -2.27 4.85 12.97
CA ILE A 379 -1.44 5.31 14.08
C ILE A 379 -0.08 4.60 14.03
N ASP A 380 0.97 5.38 13.81
CA ASP A 380 2.35 4.89 13.71
C ASP A 380 3.24 5.59 14.73
N LEU A 381 3.85 4.83 15.63
CA LEU A 381 4.74 5.34 16.66
C LEU A 381 6.20 5.52 16.18
N ARG A 382 6.48 5.18 14.93
CA ARG A 382 7.79 5.51 14.32
C ARG A 382 7.83 6.94 13.81
N ARG A 383 7.71 7.88 14.75
CA ARG A 383 7.74 9.35 14.51
C ARG A 383 8.86 10.03 15.27
N GLY A 384 9.10 11.28 14.95
CA GLY A 384 10.16 12.08 15.59
C GLY A 384 11.52 11.37 15.52
N PRO A 385 12.15 11.06 16.67
CA PRO A 385 13.46 10.41 16.69
C PRO A 385 13.44 8.97 16.15
N PHE A 386 12.28 8.36 16.02
CA PHE A 386 12.11 6.96 15.61
C PHE A 386 11.68 6.79 14.15
N VAL A 387 11.67 7.86 13.36
CA VAL A 387 11.31 7.77 11.93
C VAL A 387 12.15 6.69 11.24
N TYR A 388 11.47 5.81 10.50
CA TYR A 388 12.16 4.77 9.74
C TYR A 388 13.10 5.41 8.72
N SER A 389 14.38 5.15 8.86
CA SER A 389 15.39 5.53 7.89
C SER A 389 15.86 4.28 7.16
N VAL A 390 15.76 4.29 5.83
CA VAL A 390 16.36 3.21 5.03
C VAL A 390 17.86 3.20 5.33
N SER A 391 18.33 2.19 6.05
CA SER A 391 19.75 2.03 6.26
C SER A 391 20.42 1.70 4.93
N PHE A 392 21.25 2.61 4.44
CA PHE A 392 22.09 2.37 3.24
C PHE A 392 23.17 1.29 3.48
N SER A 393 23.10 0.55 4.58
CA SER A 393 24.06 -0.51 4.90
C SER A 393 24.07 -1.62 3.83
N ALA A 394 22.89 -2.04 3.35
CA ALA A 394 22.78 -3.00 2.24
C ALA A 394 23.31 -2.42 0.92
N LEU A 395 23.13 -1.13 0.69
CA LEU A 395 23.70 -0.43 -0.46
C LEU A 395 25.22 -0.33 -0.34
N ARG A 396 25.72 -0.09 0.86
CA ARG A 396 27.17 -0.06 1.17
C ARG A 396 27.83 -1.41 0.94
N GLN A 397 27.19 -2.51 1.32
CA GLN A 397 27.70 -3.86 1.04
C GLN A 397 27.74 -4.16 -0.46
N LYS A 398 26.80 -3.62 -1.25
CA LYS A 398 26.77 -3.75 -2.71
C LYS A 398 27.47 -2.59 -3.45
N ALA A 399 27.99 -1.60 -2.74
CA ALA A 399 28.59 -0.42 -3.34
C ALA A 399 29.78 -0.76 -4.26
N ALA A 400 30.58 -1.75 -3.89
CA ALA A 400 31.69 -2.22 -4.73
C ALA A 400 31.19 -2.81 -6.05
N HIS A 401 30.14 -3.60 -6.03
CA HIS A 401 29.54 -4.19 -7.25
C HIS A 401 28.87 -3.11 -8.12
N LEU A 402 28.16 -2.16 -7.51
CA LEU A 402 27.55 -1.02 -8.22
C LEU A 402 28.60 -0.11 -8.82
N ALA A 403 29.70 0.16 -8.11
CA ALA A 403 30.83 0.93 -8.62
C ALA A 403 31.52 0.22 -9.79
N LEU A 404 31.67 -1.10 -9.73
CA LEU A 404 32.26 -1.91 -10.80
C LEU A 404 31.35 -1.91 -12.04
N LEU A 405 30.04 -2.00 -11.84
CA LEU A 405 29.05 -1.92 -12.91
C LEU A 405 29.03 -0.53 -13.56
N ALA A 406 29.06 0.53 -12.79
CA ALA A 406 29.18 1.90 -13.29
C ALA A 406 30.50 2.12 -14.06
N ALA A 407 31.61 1.62 -13.52
CA ALA A 407 32.91 1.68 -14.21
C ALA A 407 32.89 0.92 -15.54
N SER A 408 32.27 -0.26 -15.62
CA SER A 408 32.15 -1.01 -16.87
C SER A 408 31.33 -0.28 -17.95
N VAL A 409 30.24 0.40 -17.55
CA VAL A 409 29.45 1.23 -18.47
C VAL A 409 30.23 2.42 -18.97
N ILE A 410 31.00 3.08 -18.10
CA ILE A 410 31.87 4.19 -18.48
C ILE A 410 32.95 3.73 -19.46
N VAL A 411 33.61 2.59 -19.19
CA VAL A 411 34.64 2.03 -20.08
C VAL A 411 34.05 1.64 -21.43
N ALA A 412 32.87 0.99 -21.43
CA ALA A 412 32.20 0.65 -22.70
C ALA A 412 31.84 1.89 -23.51
N GLY A 413 31.31 2.94 -22.88
CA GLY A 413 31.04 4.22 -23.55
C GLY A 413 32.29 4.92 -24.06
N ALA A 414 33.41 4.87 -23.32
CA ALA A 414 34.68 5.41 -23.76
C ALA A 414 35.25 4.66 -24.97
N LEU A 415 35.11 3.33 -24.99
CA LEU A 415 35.51 2.50 -26.13
C LEU A 415 34.66 2.78 -27.37
N ASP A 416 33.34 2.95 -27.20
CA ASP A 416 32.44 3.29 -28.31
C ASP A 416 32.76 4.65 -28.89
N VAL A 417 32.96 5.68 -28.06
CA VAL A 417 33.41 7.01 -28.51
C VAL A 417 34.77 6.96 -29.19
N SER A 418 35.70 6.17 -28.66
CA SER A 418 37.03 6.01 -29.25
C SER A 418 36.96 5.35 -30.64
N ALA A 419 36.14 4.29 -30.77
CA ALA A 419 35.91 3.62 -32.06
C ALA A 419 35.24 4.57 -33.07
N ALA A 420 34.24 5.34 -32.64
CA ALA A 420 33.59 6.35 -33.48
C ALA A 420 34.57 7.45 -33.95
N MET A 421 35.42 7.93 -33.03
CA MET A 421 36.47 8.91 -33.40
C MET A 421 37.50 8.34 -34.39
N SER A 422 37.90 7.06 -34.22
CA SER A 422 38.81 6.39 -35.14
C SER A 422 38.19 6.26 -36.53
N ASN A 423 36.93 5.81 -36.62
CA ASN A 423 36.20 5.69 -37.88
C ASN A 423 36.05 7.06 -38.59
N LEU A 424 35.68 8.11 -37.85
CA LEU A 424 35.60 9.47 -38.37
C LEU A 424 36.96 9.99 -38.86
N GLY A 425 38.05 9.60 -38.15
CA GLY A 425 39.44 9.92 -38.58
C GLY A 425 39.81 9.28 -39.92
N ASP A 426 39.40 8.04 -40.14
CA ASP A 426 39.68 7.33 -41.38
C ASP A 426 38.79 7.81 -42.54
N GLU A 427 37.51 8.08 -42.29
CA GLU A 427 36.64 8.74 -43.28
C GLU A 427 37.19 10.10 -43.70
N ARG A 428 37.68 10.89 -42.75
CA ARG A 428 38.30 12.18 -43.02
C ARG A 428 39.52 12.03 -43.93
N LYS A 429 40.41 11.05 -43.68
CA LYS A 429 41.57 10.78 -44.56
C LYS A 429 41.14 10.43 -45.97
N VAL A 430 40.08 9.58 -46.12
CA VAL A 430 39.55 9.22 -47.44
C VAL A 430 38.96 10.43 -48.16
N LEU A 431 38.19 11.26 -47.44
CA LEU A 431 37.62 12.50 -48.00
C LEU A 431 38.69 13.50 -48.38
N ASP A 432 39.73 13.70 -47.56
CA ASP A 432 40.85 14.58 -47.84
C ASP A 432 41.66 14.09 -49.09
N ALA A 433 41.82 12.76 -49.23
CA ALA A 433 42.46 12.18 -50.41
C ALA A 433 41.62 12.40 -51.67
N ARG A 434 40.31 12.18 -51.62
CA ARG A 434 39.40 12.45 -52.75
C ARG A 434 39.37 13.94 -53.12
N LEU A 435 39.34 14.81 -52.07
CA LEU A 435 39.38 16.27 -52.30
C LEU A 435 40.68 16.70 -52.97
N LYS A 436 41.86 16.16 -52.60
CA LYS A 436 43.12 16.39 -53.22
C LYS A 436 43.12 15.99 -54.70
N THR A 437 42.62 14.82 -55.04
CA THR A 437 42.50 14.31 -56.39
C THR A 437 41.62 15.22 -57.24
N ALA A 438 40.42 15.50 -56.79
CA ALA A 438 39.44 16.32 -57.48
C ALA A 438 39.97 17.78 -57.71
N THR A 439 40.60 18.33 -56.65
CA THR A 439 41.17 19.72 -56.79
C THR A 439 42.40 19.79 -57.68
N SER A 440 43.22 18.73 -57.76
CA SER A 440 44.34 18.68 -58.71
C SER A 440 43.86 18.60 -60.14
N GLU A 441 42.75 17.93 -60.44
CA GLU A 441 42.15 17.88 -61.77
C GLU A 441 41.53 19.22 -62.20
N ILE A 442 40.88 19.93 -61.26
CA ILE A 442 40.15 21.18 -61.57
C ILE A 442 41.08 22.41 -61.53
N PHE A 443 41.96 22.50 -60.54
CA PHE A 443 42.78 23.69 -60.27
C PHE A 443 44.25 23.48 -60.54
N GLY A 444 44.69 22.31 -61.00
CA GLY A 444 46.10 21.98 -61.28
C GLY A 444 46.97 21.86 -60.02
N GLN A 445 46.40 22.02 -58.79
CA GLN A 445 47.15 21.94 -57.56
C GLN A 445 46.26 21.23 -56.45
N PRO A 446 46.86 20.33 -55.70
CA PRO A 446 46.11 19.62 -54.64
C PRO A 446 45.81 20.56 -53.46
N ARG A 447 44.51 20.61 -53.02
CA ARG A 447 44.05 21.38 -51.87
C ARG A 447 43.27 20.51 -50.91
N THR A 448 43.41 20.81 -49.61
CA THR A 448 42.75 20.03 -48.52
C THR A 448 41.73 20.84 -47.68
N ASP A 449 41.69 22.16 -47.86
CA ASP A 449 40.78 23.03 -47.16
C ASP A 449 39.45 23.17 -47.93
N ALA A 450 38.46 22.44 -47.54
CA ALA A 450 37.11 22.44 -48.13
C ALA A 450 36.47 23.85 -48.18
N LYS A 451 36.77 24.72 -47.20
CA LYS A 451 36.23 26.10 -47.18
C LYS A 451 36.87 26.97 -48.26
N GLN A 452 38.20 26.85 -48.46
CA GLN A 452 38.88 27.58 -49.48
C GLN A 452 38.49 27.10 -50.90
N VAL A 453 38.33 25.77 -51.07
CA VAL A 453 37.86 25.20 -52.34
C VAL A 453 36.42 25.67 -52.64
N ALA A 454 35.54 25.68 -51.66
CA ALA A 454 34.15 26.16 -51.81
C ALA A 454 34.11 27.68 -52.17
N GLN A 455 35.00 28.48 -51.58
CA GLN A 455 35.10 29.93 -51.93
C GLN A 455 35.58 30.19 -53.32
N GLU A 456 36.56 29.43 -53.81
CA GLU A 456 37.05 29.58 -55.16
C GLU A 456 36.11 29.06 -56.23
N LEU A 457 35.43 27.94 -55.98
CA LEU A 457 34.36 27.49 -56.86
C LEU A 457 33.24 28.54 -56.97
N ARG A 458 32.88 29.20 -55.87
CA ARG A 458 31.87 30.30 -55.86
C ARG A 458 32.36 31.54 -56.66
N LYS A 459 33.66 31.78 -56.72
CA LYS A 459 34.26 32.89 -57.56
C LYS A 459 34.27 32.55 -59.02
N GLY A 460 34.43 31.27 -59.41
CA GLY A 460 34.47 30.82 -60.79
C GLY A 460 33.10 30.65 -61.47
N PHE A 461 32.06 30.42 -60.74
CA PHE A 461 30.72 30.29 -61.28
C PHE A 461 29.96 31.61 -61.14
N LYS A 462 30.14 32.51 -62.08
CA LYS A 462 29.23 33.63 -62.33
C LYS A 462 28.10 33.18 -63.26
N GLU A 463 27.36 32.16 -62.94
CA GLU A 463 26.13 31.88 -63.64
C GLU A 463 25.03 31.75 -62.57
N GLU A 464 23.92 32.43 -62.84
CA GLU A 464 22.72 32.53 -62.00
C GLU A 464 22.21 31.14 -61.55
N LEU A 465 22.65 30.69 -60.39
CA LEU A 465 21.96 29.64 -59.69
C LEU A 465 20.62 30.21 -59.24
N ALA A 466 19.53 29.61 -59.67
CA ALA A 466 18.20 29.93 -59.20
C ALA A 466 18.20 29.95 -57.64
N PRO A 467 17.60 30.96 -57.01
CA PRO A 467 17.64 31.09 -55.55
C PRO A 467 17.06 29.83 -54.89
N VAL A 468 17.84 29.22 -54.02
CA VAL A 468 17.36 28.13 -53.15
C VAL A 468 16.21 28.70 -52.32
N PRO A 469 15.04 28.05 -52.27
CA PRO A 469 13.92 28.56 -51.51
C PRO A 469 14.32 28.85 -50.07
N ARG A 470 14.10 30.09 -49.62
CA ARG A 470 14.43 30.50 -48.24
C ARG A 470 13.52 29.91 -47.19
N ALA A 471 12.37 29.37 -47.60
CA ALA A 471 11.44 28.69 -46.75
C ALA A 471 11.20 27.25 -47.26
N THR A 472 11.39 26.28 -46.41
CA THR A 472 11.05 24.87 -46.68
C THR A 472 9.55 24.63 -46.45
N ALA A 473 8.99 23.54 -47.00
CA ALA A 473 7.63 23.13 -46.72
C ALA A 473 7.37 22.92 -45.21
N PHE A 474 8.42 22.58 -44.46
CA PHE A 474 8.36 22.42 -43.01
C PHE A 474 8.23 23.77 -42.29
N ASP A 475 8.97 24.77 -42.73
CA ASP A 475 8.86 26.15 -42.17
C ASP A 475 7.47 26.73 -42.41
N LEU A 476 6.88 26.46 -43.57
CA LEU A 476 5.51 26.84 -43.88
C LEU A 476 4.48 26.10 -43.05
N LEU A 477 4.69 24.82 -42.85
CA LEU A 477 3.83 24.01 -41.97
C LEU A 477 3.84 24.55 -40.52
N GLU A 478 5.04 24.90 -40.01
CA GLU A 478 5.20 25.49 -38.69
C GLU A 478 4.44 26.83 -38.57
N GLN A 479 4.56 27.67 -39.60
CA GLN A 479 3.87 28.96 -39.63
C GLN A 479 2.37 28.83 -39.75
N ILE A 480 1.87 27.90 -40.55
CA ILE A 480 0.45 27.58 -40.63
C ILE A 480 -0.06 27.11 -39.26
N SER A 481 0.65 26.16 -38.63
CA SER A 481 0.27 25.61 -37.32
C SER A 481 0.24 26.65 -36.21
N LYS A 482 1.12 27.67 -36.26
CA LYS A 482 1.14 28.76 -35.27
C LYS A 482 0.04 29.80 -35.46
N ARG A 483 -0.52 29.90 -36.66
CA ARG A 483 -1.53 30.92 -36.99
C ARG A 483 -2.96 30.43 -37.11
N VAL A 484 -3.12 29.13 -37.27
CA VAL A 484 -4.41 28.48 -37.16
C VAL A 484 -4.86 28.51 -35.68
N PRO A 485 -6.06 28.99 -35.36
CA PRO A 485 -6.52 29.04 -33.98
C PRO A 485 -6.56 27.65 -33.35
N SER A 486 -6.00 27.54 -32.17
CA SER A 486 -6.01 26.31 -31.36
C SER A 486 -6.89 26.46 -30.10
N ASP A 487 -7.67 27.54 -30.04
CA ASP A 487 -8.47 27.86 -28.87
C ASP A 487 -9.81 27.11 -28.90
N ASP A 488 -10.41 26.91 -27.74
CA ASP A 488 -11.65 26.15 -27.51
C ASP A 488 -12.87 26.62 -28.32
N ASP A 489 -12.72 27.71 -29.09
CA ASP A 489 -13.81 28.34 -29.83
C ASP A 489 -13.99 27.83 -31.28
N ILE A 490 -13.03 27.10 -31.85
CA ILE A 490 -13.11 26.58 -33.23
C ILE A 490 -12.66 25.10 -33.26
N VAL A 491 -13.59 24.22 -33.60
CA VAL A 491 -13.26 22.81 -33.85
C VAL A 491 -12.82 22.66 -35.29
N LEU A 492 -11.52 22.54 -35.52
CA LEU A 492 -10.88 22.37 -36.83
C LEU A 492 -10.22 21.01 -36.97
N ASP A 493 -10.58 20.27 -38.01
CA ASP A 493 -9.90 19.05 -38.42
C ASP A 493 -9.41 19.17 -39.87
N ILE A 494 -8.07 19.10 -40.07
CA ILE A 494 -7.47 19.22 -41.41
C ILE A 494 -7.28 17.81 -41.96
N THR A 495 -8.02 17.49 -43.02
CA THR A 495 -7.98 16.19 -43.65
C THR A 495 -6.94 16.07 -44.76
N GLU A 496 -6.55 17.17 -45.39
CA GLU A 496 -5.56 17.20 -46.44
C GLU A 496 -4.80 18.54 -46.46
N LEU A 497 -3.48 18.49 -46.50
CA LEU A 497 -2.58 19.67 -46.61
C LEU A 497 -1.49 19.37 -47.65
N ASP A 498 -1.53 20.07 -48.78
CA ASP A 498 -0.55 19.96 -49.86
C ASP A 498 0.19 21.29 -50.04
N ILE A 499 1.48 21.34 -49.66
CA ILE A 499 2.31 22.52 -49.69
C ILE A 499 3.27 22.42 -50.90
N ARG A 500 3.05 23.25 -51.92
CA ARG A 500 3.90 23.36 -53.10
C ARG A 500 4.53 24.75 -53.22
N PRO A 501 5.63 24.94 -53.92
CA PRO A 501 6.35 26.21 -53.97
C PRO A 501 5.55 27.44 -54.42
N LYS A 502 4.47 27.25 -55.20
CA LYS A 502 3.62 28.34 -55.72
C LYS A 502 2.20 28.27 -55.22
N LYS A 503 1.80 27.23 -54.46
CA LYS A 503 0.42 27.02 -54.07
C LYS A 503 0.32 26.08 -52.91
N THR A 504 -0.38 26.48 -51.87
CA THR A 504 -0.74 25.58 -50.75
C THR A 504 -2.24 25.29 -50.81
N PHE A 505 -2.60 24.03 -50.66
CA PHE A 505 -3.99 23.57 -50.63
C PHE A 505 -4.28 22.98 -49.26
N ILE A 506 -5.39 23.44 -48.65
CA ILE A 506 -5.84 23.03 -47.34
C ILE A 506 -7.27 22.57 -47.45
N LYS A 507 -7.58 21.35 -46.96
CA LYS A 507 -8.93 20.82 -46.90
C LYS A 507 -9.19 20.32 -45.50
N GLY A 508 -10.35 20.62 -44.93
CA GLY A 508 -10.70 20.19 -43.56
C GLY A 508 -12.19 20.38 -43.29
N THR A 509 -12.52 20.15 -42.02
CA THR A 509 -13.87 20.40 -41.50
C THR A 509 -13.82 21.35 -40.32
N VAL A 510 -14.81 22.21 -40.21
CA VAL A 510 -15.02 23.19 -39.13
C VAL A 510 -16.48 23.17 -38.67
N ASP A 511 -16.73 23.70 -37.49
CA ASP A 511 -18.06 23.82 -36.89
C ASP A 511 -18.90 24.96 -37.51
N THR A 512 -18.27 26.06 -37.92
CA THR A 512 -18.98 27.24 -38.44
C THR A 512 -18.38 27.75 -39.76
N ALA A 513 -19.22 28.35 -40.60
CA ALA A 513 -18.76 28.99 -41.84
C ALA A 513 -17.87 30.22 -41.57
N THR A 514 -18.09 30.92 -40.46
CA THR A 514 -17.32 32.10 -40.05
C THR A 514 -15.88 31.70 -39.62
N ALA A 515 -15.69 30.49 -39.10
CA ALA A 515 -14.38 29.97 -38.79
C ALA A 515 -13.47 29.81 -40.03
N VAL A 516 -14.04 29.46 -41.19
CA VAL A 516 -13.30 29.41 -42.46
C VAL A 516 -12.79 30.79 -42.86
N ASP A 517 -13.61 31.84 -42.60
CA ASP A 517 -13.23 33.21 -42.87
C ASP A 517 -12.09 33.68 -42.00
N GLU A 518 -12.14 33.34 -40.73
CA GLU A 518 -11.09 33.66 -39.76
C GLU A 518 -9.77 32.94 -40.09
N ILE A 519 -9.83 31.66 -40.41
CA ILE A 519 -8.66 30.89 -40.83
C ILE A 519 -8.05 31.52 -42.08
N ALA A 520 -8.86 31.91 -43.09
CA ALA A 520 -8.40 32.49 -44.32
C ALA A 520 -7.71 33.87 -44.10
N GLU A 521 -8.24 34.69 -43.21
CA GLU A 521 -7.61 35.98 -42.85
C GLU A 521 -6.29 35.78 -42.11
N ARG A 522 -6.20 34.88 -41.14
CA ARG A 522 -4.96 34.61 -40.42
C ARG A 522 -3.86 33.98 -41.29
N LEU A 523 -4.23 33.23 -42.32
CA LEU A 523 -3.26 32.71 -43.29
C LEU A 523 -2.66 33.81 -44.19
N LYS A 524 -3.35 34.94 -44.41
CA LYS A 524 -2.79 36.08 -45.14
C LYS A 524 -1.66 36.79 -44.40
N ASP A 525 -1.56 36.61 -43.08
CA ASP A 525 -0.49 37.20 -42.28
C ASP A 525 0.83 36.44 -42.39
N ILE A 526 0.92 35.38 -43.19
CA ILE A 526 2.14 34.66 -43.46
C ILE A 526 2.89 35.39 -44.59
N ASP A 527 4.10 35.88 -44.32
CA ASP A 527 4.88 36.80 -45.16
C ASP A 527 5.04 36.39 -46.63
N CYS A 528 4.91 35.10 -46.95
CA CYS A 528 5.05 34.60 -48.30
C CYS A 528 3.73 34.16 -48.97
N TYR A 529 2.60 34.39 -48.32
CA TYR A 529 1.30 34.14 -48.89
C TYR A 529 0.69 35.44 -49.46
N GLU A 530 0.26 35.39 -50.74
CA GLU A 530 -0.26 36.59 -51.44
C GLU A 530 -1.77 36.66 -51.48
N ASP A 531 -2.42 35.54 -51.75
CA ASP A 531 -3.87 35.50 -51.91
C ASP A 531 -4.43 34.16 -51.35
N VAL A 532 -5.49 34.24 -50.59
CA VAL A 532 -6.19 33.09 -50.03
C VAL A 532 -7.57 33.00 -50.68
N THR A 533 -7.73 32.06 -51.58
CA THR A 533 -8.96 31.80 -52.29
C THR A 533 -9.78 30.71 -51.55
N LYS A 534 -11.02 31.04 -51.19
CA LYS A 534 -11.95 30.09 -50.58
C LYS A 534 -12.60 29.25 -51.69
N GLY A 535 -12.58 27.93 -51.52
CA GLY A 535 -13.34 27.00 -52.34
C GLY A 535 -14.76 26.78 -51.84
N SER A 536 -15.40 25.72 -52.25
CA SER A 536 -16.74 25.39 -51.84
C SER A 536 -16.78 24.96 -50.34
N VAL A 537 -17.70 25.57 -49.58
CA VAL A 537 -18.07 25.11 -48.23
C VAL A 537 -19.33 24.26 -48.38
N THR A 538 -19.24 22.98 -47.99
CA THR A 538 -20.37 22.03 -48.11
C THR A 538 -20.68 21.43 -46.73
N GLU A 539 -21.97 21.26 -46.45
CA GLU A 539 -22.40 20.61 -45.20
C GLU A 539 -22.17 19.09 -45.30
N VAL A 540 -21.54 18.53 -44.30
CA VAL A 540 -21.32 17.10 -44.11
C VAL A 540 -22.14 16.67 -42.89
N SER A 541 -22.62 15.46 -42.86
CA SER A 541 -23.55 14.91 -41.86
C SER A 541 -23.15 15.27 -40.40
N GLY A 542 -24.06 15.97 -39.68
CA GLY A 542 -23.77 16.61 -38.38
C GLY A 542 -23.37 18.07 -38.60
N ASP A 543 -23.39 18.91 -37.61
CA ASP A 543 -23.14 20.37 -37.71
C ASP A 543 -21.78 20.81 -38.34
N ALA A 544 -20.98 19.87 -38.84
CA ALA A 544 -19.65 20.13 -39.41
C ALA A 544 -19.72 20.56 -40.89
N LYS A 545 -18.95 21.58 -41.26
CA LYS A 545 -18.82 22.12 -42.63
C LYS A 545 -17.44 21.79 -43.20
N GLN A 546 -17.43 21.10 -44.33
CA GLN A 546 -16.20 20.83 -45.06
C GLN A 546 -15.82 22.06 -45.91
N PHE A 547 -14.58 22.47 -45.81
CA PHE A 547 -14.04 23.60 -46.56
C PHE A 547 -12.80 23.23 -47.34
N THR A 548 -12.48 24.05 -48.34
CA THR A 548 -11.20 24.04 -49.04
C THR A 548 -10.66 25.44 -49.15
N LEU A 549 -9.37 25.62 -48.85
CA LEU A 549 -8.63 26.86 -49.08
C LEU A 549 -7.49 26.62 -50.05
N THR A 550 -7.33 27.56 -50.97
CA THR A 550 -6.20 27.58 -51.88
C THR A 550 -5.42 28.86 -51.66
N VAL A 551 -4.17 28.74 -51.33
CA VAL A 551 -3.29 29.83 -51.02
C VAL A 551 -2.23 29.97 -52.12
N ALA A 552 -2.17 31.11 -52.77
CA ALA A 552 -1.06 31.42 -53.68
C ALA A 552 0.14 31.87 -52.85
N SER A 553 1.31 31.25 -53.12
CA SER A 553 2.57 31.55 -52.42
C SER A 553 3.64 32.05 -53.35
N LYS A 554 4.34 33.11 -52.94
CA LYS A 554 5.59 33.60 -53.50
C LYS A 554 6.76 33.41 -52.55
N CYS A 555 6.82 32.27 -51.88
CA CYS A 555 7.96 31.93 -51.06
C CYS A 555 9.18 31.77 -51.96
N PRO A 556 10.24 32.60 -51.82
CA PRO A 556 11.41 32.53 -52.64
C PRO A 556 12.26 31.29 -52.37
#